data_d39ca8aecb8bbc1b5ea1ac9e3ee5f1a3
#
_entry.id   d39ca8aecb8bbc1b5ea1ac9e3ee5f1a3
#
_cell.length_a   1.000
_cell.length_b   1.000
_cell.length_c   1.000
_cell.angle_alpha   90.00
_cell.angle_beta   90.00
_cell.angle_gamma   90.00
#
_symmetry.space_group_name_H-M   'P 1'
#
loop_
_entity.id
_entity.type
_entity.pdbx_description
1 polymer ?
#
loop_
_entity_poly.entity_id
_entity_poly.type
_entity_poly.pdbx_seq_one_letter_code
_entity_poly.pdbx_strand_id
1 'polypeptide(L)'
;MNKNIKVLTGLAICSFLFSTITSCIDETEPTSGLTQEQVDASDNAISSMLMAMPARFNQFDARTGNFGDYAFGYGGIMHIRDVQTEDMAIPESNYDHFYPWEVNKGMGESTARTQYLWNFNWQSILAANKLIKAIPDEENASTFDLAAKGAAYAFRALYYIDMARCFEFLPNDIYSGKNQDGNDVTNLTVPIVDENATEESIKNNPRATREQMFEFIKQDLDNAERLIVNLDKFTDYKRGKDYTLPHIDAVYGLKARLYMWVEDYQNALTYAQKAIQNATEASITTFDDCFELVQEGEYVIPVPTKTCFNTISKWMWGVAQTSENRTVTSGIMNWTSWMTPECTFGYANAGCPPCIYLPLLARTDADDWRYYFWDEEDPAAPGVSQKFQPNQGEFKNSKIAAATPYPIMRLEEMYFIVAEAMAQLQPAQGKAFLIQFMQKYRSINANVKGTTATYTCNATSKEDIIEEIIFQKRIELWGEGQSFFDIKRLNYSVDRTQPGSNFQSLARLKTKGRPAWMNWVIVQTEQNNNKGLVGWNNPDPTDKYNVVPED
;
A
#
# COMPACT_ATOMS: atom_id res chain seq x y z
N MET A 1 -24.41 39.90 -69.62
CA MET A 1 -23.65 38.64 -69.36
C MET A 1 -24.36 37.88 -68.31
N ASN A 2 -24.86 36.72 -68.64
CA ASN A 2 -26.04 36.08 -68.06
C ASN A 2 -25.91 35.60 -66.60
N LYS A 3 -26.96 35.91 -65.78
CA LYS A 3 -27.14 35.38 -64.42
C LYS A 3 -27.04 33.83 -64.37
N ASN A 4 -27.33 33.12 -65.42
CA ASN A 4 -27.37 31.66 -65.48
C ASN A 4 -25.96 31.01 -65.50
N ILE A 5 -24.91 31.74 -65.95
CA ILE A 5 -23.52 31.22 -65.94
C ILE A 5 -22.95 31.20 -64.46
N LYS A 6 -23.35 32.16 -63.64
CA LYS A 6 -22.90 32.20 -62.23
C LYS A 6 -23.55 31.10 -61.36
N VAL A 7 -24.75 30.66 -61.70
CA VAL A 7 -25.41 29.55 -60.99
C VAL A 7 -24.86 28.21 -61.38
N LEU A 8 -24.48 27.98 -62.66
CA LEU A 8 -23.83 26.74 -63.08
C LEU A 8 -22.40 26.58 -62.53
N THR A 9 -21.66 27.68 -62.40
CA THR A 9 -20.32 27.67 -61.83
C THR A 9 -20.37 27.41 -60.31
N GLY A 10 -21.39 27.92 -59.61
CA GLY A 10 -21.63 27.66 -58.18
C GLY A 10 -22.00 26.20 -57.91
N LEU A 11 -22.83 25.58 -58.76
CA LEU A 11 -23.21 24.18 -58.60
C LEU A 11 -22.05 23.22 -58.93
N ALA A 12 -21.21 23.53 -59.92
CA ALA A 12 -20.04 22.72 -60.23
C ALA A 12 -18.97 22.75 -59.15
N ILE A 13 -18.80 23.88 -58.45
CA ILE A 13 -17.86 24.00 -57.32
C ILE A 13 -18.41 23.28 -56.07
N CYS A 14 -19.72 23.34 -55.80
CA CYS A 14 -20.32 22.56 -54.70
C CYS A 14 -20.28 21.03 -54.97
N SER A 15 -20.41 20.59 -56.22
CA SER A 15 -20.36 19.17 -56.55
C SER A 15 -18.92 18.61 -56.48
N PHE A 16 -17.88 19.45 -56.68
CA PHE A 16 -16.48 19.03 -56.56
C PHE A 16 -15.99 19.04 -55.09
N LEU A 17 -16.67 19.74 -54.18
CA LEU A 17 -16.37 19.77 -52.77
C LEU A 17 -17.03 18.60 -52.01
N PHE A 18 -17.98 17.89 -52.60
CA PHE A 18 -18.64 16.73 -51.95
C PHE A 18 -18.01 15.38 -52.31
N SER A 19 -17.05 15.33 -53.22
CA SER A 19 -16.43 14.07 -53.66
C SER A 19 -15.03 13.80 -53.09
N THR A 20 -14.57 14.60 -52.09
CA THR A 20 -13.28 14.39 -51.43
C THR A 20 -13.35 14.31 -49.92
N ILE A 21 -14.54 14.01 -49.35
CA ILE A 21 -14.62 13.59 -47.97
C ILE A 21 -14.86 12.07 -47.94
N THR A 22 -13.97 11.30 -48.51
CA THR A 22 -13.58 10.04 -47.92
C THR A 22 -12.58 10.43 -46.84
N SER A 23 -13.10 10.89 -45.74
CA SER A 23 -12.36 10.82 -44.47
C SER A 23 -12.01 9.36 -44.31
N CYS A 24 -10.77 8.99 -44.57
CA CYS A 24 -10.14 7.95 -43.82
C CYS A 24 -10.30 8.40 -42.38
N ILE A 25 -11.23 7.82 -41.63
CA ILE A 25 -11.12 7.69 -40.21
C ILE A 25 -9.95 6.70 -40.08
N ASP A 26 -8.73 7.20 -40.16
CA ASP A 26 -7.63 6.54 -39.51
C ASP A 26 -8.09 6.44 -38.08
N GLU A 27 -8.28 5.22 -37.58
CA GLU A 27 -8.43 4.98 -36.17
C GLU A 27 -7.31 5.76 -35.52
N THR A 28 -7.66 6.87 -34.85
CA THR A 28 -6.71 7.61 -34.06
C THR A 28 -6.32 6.64 -32.95
N GLU A 29 -5.13 6.07 -33.09
CA GLU A 29 -4.52 5.25 -32.09
C GLU A 29 -4.67 5.93 -30.73
N PRO A 30 -5.04 5.20 -29.67
CA PRO A 30 -5.24 5.81 -28.36
C PRO A 30 -3.93 6.47 -27.95
N THR A 31 -3.96 7.78 -27.76
CA THR A 31 -2.80 8.60 -27.32
C THR A 31 -2.28 8.23 -25.92
N SER A 32 -2.85 7.22 -25.29
CA SER A 32 -2.55 6.79 -23.91
C SER A 32 -1.89 5.41 -23.78
N GLY A 33 -1.22 4.91 -24.81
CA GLY A 33 -0.47 3.65 -24.73
C GLY A 33 0.35 3.40 -26.00
N LEU A 34 1.43 2.64 -25.87
CA LEU A 34 2.20 2.14 -27.02
C LEU A 34 1.38 1.04 -27.71
N THR A 35 1.35 1.06 -29.05
CA THR A 35 0.80 -0.08 -29.81
C THR A 35 1.79 -1.23 -29.82
N GLN A 36 1.32 -2.45 -30.16
CA GLN A 36 2.22 -3.61 -30.26
C GLN A 36 3.33 -3.35 -31.32
N GLU A 37 3.00 -2.69 -32.44
CA GLU A 37 3.98 -2.32 -33.47
C GLU A 37 5.02 -1.32 -32.94
N GLN A 38 4.61 -0.38 -32.07
CA GLN A 38 5.55 0.56 -31.44
C GLN A 38 6.42 -0.13 -30.38
N VAL A 39 5.91 -1.13 -29.70
CA VAL A 39 6.69 -1.98 -28.77
C VAL A 39 7.72 -2.78 -29.55
N ASP A 40 7.32 -3.44 -30.63
CA ASP A 40 8.18 -4.28 -31.47
C ASP A 40 9.25 -3.46 -32.21
N ALA A 41 8.98 -2.17 -32.47
CA ALA A 41 9.90 -1.25 -33.14
C ALA A 41 10.88 -0.52 -32.18
N SER A 42 10.76 -0.68 -30.88
CA SER A 42 11.55 0.08 -29.90
C SER A 42 12.37 -0.84 -29.01
N ASP A 43 13.69 -0.80 -29.13
CA ASP A 43 14.64 -1.54 -28.27
C ASP A 43 14.48 -1.24 -26.76
N ASN A 44 13.76 -0.17 -26.39
CA ASN A 44 13.57 0.28 -25.01
C ASN A 44 12.11 0.19 -24.51
N ALA A 45 11.19 -0.33 -25.31
CA ALA A 45 9.77 -0.32 -24.95
C ALA A 45 9.48 -1.13 -23.67
N ILE A 46 9.99 -2.35 -23.57
CA ILE A 46 9.80 -3.22 -22.41
C ILE A 46 10.39 -2.57 -21.15
N SER A 47 11.59 -1.99 -21.24
CA SER A 47 12.21 -1.27 -20.14
C SER A 47 11.35 -0.07 -19.68
N SER A 48 10.81 0.70 -20.63
CA SER A 48 9.93 1.83 -20.32
C SER A 48 8.63 1.40 -19.67
N MET A 49 8.01 0.31 -20.14
CA MET A 49 6.81 -0.27 -19.54
C MET A 49 7.08 -0.82 -18.14
N LEU A 50 8.24 -1.45 -17.93
CA LEU A 50 8.68 -1.94 -16.62
C LEU A 50 8.81 -0.78 -15.62
N MET A 51 9.50 0.29 -16.01
CA MET A 51 9.72 1.44 -15.12
C MET A 51 8.46 2.31 -14.91
N ALA A 52 7.46 2.20 -15.77
CA ALA A 52 6.18 2.86 -15.57
C ALA A 52 5.40 2.31 -14.36
N MET A 53 5.63 1.06 -13.95
CA MET A 53 4.95 0.46 -12.79
C MET A 53 5.41 1.07 -11.45
N PRO A 54 6.72 1.09 -11.11
CA PRO A 54 7.16 1.75 -9.88
C PRO A 54 6.96 3.28 -9.91
N ALA A 55 7.01 3.92 -11.09
CA ALA A 55 6.73 5.35 -11.21
C ALA A 55 5.33 5.73 -10.70
N ARG A 56 4.36 4.82 -10.79
CA ARG A 56 3.01 5.03 -10.25
C ARG A 56 2.96 5.14 -8.73
N PHE A 57 3.90 4.57 -8.03
CA PHE A 57 3.97 4.71 -6.57
C PHE A 57 4.15 6.16 -6.11
N ASN A 58 4.71 7.02 -6.98
CA ASN A 58 5.01 8.42 -6.72
C ASN A 58 4.19 9.37 -7.60
N GLN A 59 3.09 8.92 -8.18
CA GLN A 59 2.29 9.74 -9.08
C GLN A 59 1.09 10.35 -8.39
N PHE A 60 0.98 11.67 -8.42
CA PHE A 60 -0.23 12.37 -8.03
C PHE A 60 -1.32 12.20 -9.11
N ASP A 61 -2.53 11.82 -8.71
CA ASP A 61 -3.66 11.69 -9.62
C ASP A 61 -4.40 13.01 -9.81
N ALA A 62 -3.96 13.78 -10.78
CA ALA A 62 -4.55 15.08 -11.13
C ALA A 62 -5.78 14.99 -12.06
N ARG A 63 -6.18 13.79 -12.52
CA ARG A 63 -7.16 13.65 -13.62
C ARG A 63 -8.56 14.08 -13.28
N THR A 64 -8.95 14.04 -12.05
CA THR A 64 -10.30 14.44 -11.63
C THR A 64 -10.37 15.85 -11.07
N GLY A 65 -9.26 16.59 -11.05
CA GLY A 65 -9.20 18.01 -10.69
C GLY A 65 -9.58 18.38 -9.25
N ASN A 66 -10.12 17.43 -8.48
CA ASN A 66 -10.66 17.63 -7.14
C ASN A 66 -10.14 16.63 -6.11
N PHE A 67 -9.09 15.89 -6.41
CA PHE A 67 -8.47 15.04 -5.41
C PHE A 67 -7.59 15.89 -4.49
N GLY A 68 -7.72 15.64 -3.19
CA GLY A 68 -6.83 16.19 -2.18
C GLY A 68 -5.46 15.52 -2.18
N ASP A 69 -4.62 15.93 -1.26
CA ASP A 69 -3.23 15.44 -1.14
C ASP A 69 -3.15 13.94 -0.84
N TYR A 70 -4.24 13.30 -0.43
CA TYR A 70 -4.35 11.85 -0.29
C TYR A 70 -4.15 11.09 -1.63
N ALA A 71 -4.34 11.74 -2.76
CA ALA A 71 -4.25 11.13 -4.09
C ALA A 71 -2.80 11.03 -4.59
N PHE A 72 -1.89 10.67 -3.70
CA PHE A 72 -0.47 10.60 -3.98
C PHE A 72 0.08 9.18 -3.92
N GLY A 73 -0.08 8.45 -5.01
CA GLY A 73 0.54 7.14 -5.20
C GLY A 73 0.19 6.10 -4.13
N TYR A 74 1.06 5.11 -4.01
CA TYR A 74 0.85 4.02 -3.05
C TYR A 74 1.02 4.46 -1.60
N GLY A 75 1.90 5.45 -1.35
CA GLY A 75 2.08 6.03 -0.02
C GLY A 75 0.79 6.63 0.55
N GLY A 76 -0.02 7.31 -0.27
CA GLY A 76 -1.33 7.82 0.13
C GLY A 76 -2.28 6.69 0.54
N ILE A 77 -2.27 5.57 -0.18
CA ILE A 77 -3.11 4.40 0.16
C ILE A 77 -2.64 3.73 1.46
N MET A 78 -1.33 3.64 1.69
CA MET A 78 -0.78 3.14 2.95
C MET A 78 -1.26 4.01 4.13
N HIS A 79 -1.14 5.33 4.01
CA HIS A 79 -1.58 6.26 5.05
C HIS A 79 -3.10 6.19 5.29
N ILE A 80 -3.92 6.07 4.23
CA ILE A 80 -5.36 5.83 4.37
C ILE A 80 -5.65 4.58 5.21
N ARG A 81 -4.90 3.50 5.01
CA ARG A 81 -5.05 2.29 5.80
C ARG A 81 -4.66 2.50 7.26
N ASP A 82 -3.57 3.23 7.52
CA ASP A 82 -3.11 3.48 8.88
C ASP A 82 -4.09 4.34 9.68
N VAL A 83 -4.59 5.44 9.12
CA VAL A 83 -5.58 6.30 9.81
C VAL A 83 -6.95 5.65 10.01
N GLN A 84 -7.23 4.54 9.33
CA GLN A 84 -8.42 3.73 9.54
C GLN A 84 -8.28 2.74 10.72
N THR A 85 -7.09 2.62 11.32
CA THR A 85 -6.83 1.81 12.51
C THR A 85 -6.91 2.65 13.79
N GLU A 86 -6.52 2.08 14.90
CA GLU A 86 -6.27 2.84 16.13
C GLU A 86 -4.78 3.17 16.32
N ASP A 87 -3.88 2.70 15.44
CA ASP A 87 -2.44 2.82 15.64
C ASP A 87 -1.93 4.23 15.42
N MET A 88 -2.58 4.97 14.52
CA MET A 88 -2.18 6.31 14.10
C MET A 88 -3.26 7.32 14.47
N ALA A 89 -2.91 8.22 15.38
CA ALA A 89 -3.73 9.34 15.80
C ALA A 89 -3.26 10.63 15.12
N ILE A 90 -4.21 11.43 14.64
CA ILE A 90 -3.97 12.80 14.20
C ILE A 90 -4.66 13.71 15.22
N PRO A 91 -3.92 14.42 16.08
CA PRO A 91 -4.50 15.18 17.19
C PRO A 91 -5.40 16.34 16.76
N GLU A 92 -5.10 16.95 15.61
CA GLU A 92 -5.83 18.08 15.04
C GLU A 92 -6.08 17.90 13.56
N SER A 93 -7.24 18.39 13.07
CA SER A 93 -7.68 18.19 11.69
C SER A 93 -7.49 19.40 10.77
N ASN A 94 -6.57 20.29 11.04
CA ASN A 94 -6.41 21.58 10.33
C ASN A 94 -6.43 21.44 8.80
N TYR A 95 -5.31 21.10 8.19
CA TYR A 95 -5.19 20.87 6.76
C TYR A 95 -5.01 19.38 6.47
N ASP A 96 -5.88 18.54 7.05
CA ASP A 96 -5.82 17.09 6.93
C ASP A 96 -6.78 16.55 5.88
N HIS A 97 -6.24 16.18 4.74
CA HIS A 97 -7.02 15.58 3.65
C HIS A 97 -7.39 14.11 3.89
N PHE A 98 -6.81 13.45 4.90
CA PHE A 98 -7.16 12.08 5.32
C PHE A 98 -8.24 12.03 6.40
N TYR A 99 -8.57 13.17 7.00
CA TYR A 99 -9.57 13.31 8.05
C TYR A 99 -10.89 12.55 7.82
N PRO A 100 -11.47 12.50 6.60
CA PRO A 100 -12.70 11.73 6.39
C PRO A 100 -12.58 10.23 6.68
N TRP A 101 -11.41 9.63 6.50
CA TRP A 101 -11.17 8.23 6.85
C TRP A 101 -11.03 8.03 8.36
N GLU A 102 -10.45 8.98 9.07
CA GLU A 102 -10.35 8.94 10.53
C GLU A 102 -11.73 8.97 11.18
N VAL A 103 -12.59 9.87 10.74
CA VAL A 103 -13.92 10.09 11.33
C VAL A 103 -15.04 9.28 10.65
N ASN A 104 -14.68 8.33 9.79
CA ASN A 104 -15.61 7.47 9.05
C ASN A 104 -16.68 8.24 8.27
N LYS A 105 -16.29 9.27 7.52
CA LYS A 105 -17.22 10.10 6.74
C LYS A 105 -16.90 10.08 5.25
N GLY A 106 -17.96 10.08 4.43
CA GLY A 106 -17.86 10.21 2.98
C GLY A 106 -17.04 9.08 2.33
N MET A 107 -17.32 7.84 2.69
CA MET A 107 -16.69 6.63 2.19
C MET A 107 -17.57 5.85 1.20
N GLY A 108 -18.73 6.42 0.85
CA GLY A 108 -19.67 5.80 -0.07
C GLY A 108 -19.20 5.80 -1.52
N GLU A 109 -19.94 5.08 -2.37
CA GLU A 109 -19.60 4.79 -3.77
C GLU A 109 -19.49 6.03 -4.68
N SER A 110 -20.15 7.15 -4.34
CA SER A 110 -20.18 8.37 -5.16
C SER A 110 -19.10 9.39 -4.80
N THR A 111 -18.18 9.07 -3.90
CA THR A 111 -17.18 10.05 -3.43
C THR A 111 -15.90 10.05 -4.28
N ALA A 112 -15.25 11.21 -4.39
CA ALA A 112 -13.96 11.34 -5.07
C ALA A 112 -12.86 10.45 -4.41
N ARG A 113 -12.94 10.22 -3.10
CA ARG A 113 -12.04 9.36 -2.34
C ARG A 113 -12.14 7.90 -2.79
N THR A 114 -13.35 7.36 -2.87
CA THR A 114 -13.60 6.01 -3.39
C THR A 114 -13.17 5.89 -4.85
N GLN A 115 -13.43 6.93 -5.66
CA GLN A 115 -12.99 6.98 -7.06
C GLN A 115 -11.46 6.92 -7.18
N TYR A 116 -10.73 7.65 -6.34
CA TYR A 116 -9.27 7.60 -6.33
C TYR A 116 -8.75 6.19 -6.02
N LEU A 117 -9.22 5.57 -4.93
CA LEU A 117 -8.79 4.23 -4.51
C LEU A 117 -9.02 3.20 -5.62
N TRP A 118 -10.17 3.27 -6.28
CA TRP A 118 -10.49 2.40 -7.40
C TRP A 118 -9.58 2.64 -8.60
N ASN A 119 -9.47 3.88 -9.04
CA ASN A 119 -8.69 4.26 -10.21
C ASN A 119 -7.20 3.92 -10.08
N PHE A 120 -6.60 4.20 -8.91
CA PHE A 120 -5.19 3.93 -8.69
C PHE A 120 -4.86 2.44 -8.89
N ASN A 121 -5.63 1.56 -8.26
CA ASN A 121 -5.40 0.12 -8.35
C ASN A 121 -5.61 -0.40 -9.79
N TRP A 122 -6.73 -0.04 -10.41
CA TRP A 122 -7.05 -0.53 -11.77
C TRP A 122 -6.08 -0.05 -12.84
N GLN A 123 -5.60 1.17 -12.75
CA GLN A 123 -4.59 1.66 -13.68
C GLN A 123 -3.24 1.00 -13.48
N SER A 124 -2.93 0.64 -12.24
CA SER A 124 -1.72 -0.10 -11.92
C SER A 124 -1.80 -1.54 -12.45
N ILE A 125 -2.94 -2.20 -12.30
CA ILE A 125 -3.23 -3.50 -12.89
C ILE A 125 -3.15 -3.42 -14.42
N LEU A 126 -3.73 -2.38 -15.04
CA LEU A 126 -3.67 -2.20 -16.49
C LEU A 126 -2.24 -2.03 -17.01
N ALA A 127 -1.38 -1.33 -16.27
CA ALA A 127 0.04 -1.21 -16.63
C ALA A 127 0.75 -2.57 -16.62
N ALA A 128 0.48 -3.40 -15.60
CA ALA A 128 1.02 -4.76 -15.53
C ALA A 128 0.48 -5.65 -16.67
N ASN A 129 -0.84 -5.60 -16.94
CA ASN A 129 -1.47 -6.35 -18.04
C ASN A 129 -0.85 -6.00 -19.40
N LYS A 130 -0.57 -4.72 -19.65
CA LYS A 130 0.08 -4.28 -20.89
C LYS A 130 1.46 -4.87 -21.05
N LEU A 131 2.27 -4.89 -20.00
CA LEU A 131 3.62 -5.47 -20.07
C LEU A 131 3.57 -7.00 -20.25
N ILE A 132 2.69 -7.70 -19.53
CA ILE A 132 2.50 -9.14 -19.69
C ILE A 132 2.12 -9.48 -21.11
N LYS A 133 1.18 -8.73 -21.71
CA LYS A 133 0.71 -8.91 -23.08
C LYS A 133 1.78 -8.61 -24.12
N ALA A 134 2.68 -7.66 -23.84
CA ALA A 134 3.74 -7.27 -24.77
C ALA A 134 4.81 -8.37 -24.98
N ILE A 135 4.83 -9.40 -24.14
CA ILE A 135 5.78 -10.51 -24.22
C ILE A 135 5.01 -11.84 -24.33
N PRO A 136 4.37 -12.10 -25.50
CA PRO A 136 3.52 -13.29 -25.68
C PRO A 136 4.33 -14.58 -25.86
N ASP A 137 5.52 -14.48 -26.45
CA ASP A 137 6.41 -15.59 -26.76
C ASP A 137 7.60 -15.63 -25.79
N GLU A 138 7.49 -16.47 -24.76
CA GLU A 138 8.54 -16.63 -23.76
C GLU A 138 9.74 -17.44 -24.27
N GLU A 139 9.59 -18.27 -25.30
CA GLU A 139 10.66 -19.10 -25.81
C GLU A 139 11.72 -18.27 -26.56
N ASN A 140 11.29 -17.22 -27.24
CA ASN A 140 12.15 -16.31 -28.00
C ASN A 140 12.44 -14.99 -27.27
N ALA A 141 11.84 -14.75 -26.09
CA ALA A 141 12.06 -13.53 -25.33
C ALA A 141 13.47 -13.46 -24.75
N SER A 142 14.00 -12.24 -24.64
CA SER A 142 15.26 -12.03 -23.92
C SER A 142 15.09 -12.32 -22.43
N THR A 143 16.20 -12.58 -21.76
CA THR A 143 16.18 -12.82 -20.33
C THR A 143 15.75 -11.60 -19.52
N PHE A 144 16.04 -10.38 -20.03
CA PHE A 144 15.50 -9.15 -19.45
C PHE A 144 13.97 -9.06 -19.60
N ASP A 145 13.45 -9.40 -20.79
CA ASP A 145 12.00 -9.37 -21.02
C ASP A 145 11.26 -10.39 -20.14
N LEU A 146 11.80 -11.58 -19.98
CA LEU A 146 11.25 -12.58 -19.06
C LEU A 146 11.23 -12.08 -17.63
N ALA A 147 12.29 -11.41 -17.19
CA ALA A 147 12.37 -10.78 -15.90
C ALA A 147 11.36 -9.66 -15.72
N ALA A 148 11.22 -8.79 -16.72
CA ALA A 148 10.24 -7.72 -16.73
C ALA A 148 8.81 -8.27 -16.66
N LYS A 149 8.50 -9.33 -17.40
CA LYS A 149 7.22 -10.04 -17.34
C LYS A 149 6.97 -10.62 -15.95
N GLY A 150 7.99 -11.23 -15.33
CA GLY A 150 7.91 -11.74 -13.96
C GLY A 150 7.63 -10.63 -12.95
N ALA A 151 8.28 -9.47 -13.09
CA ALA A 151 8.00 -8.29 -12.27
C ALA A 151 6.56 -7.79 -12.46
N ALA A 152 6.05 -7.78 -13.71
CA ALA A 152 4.67 -7.37 -13.99
C ALA A 152 3.64 -8.28 -13.31
N TYR A 153 3.88 -9.60 -13.29
CA TYR A 153 3.05 -10.52 -12.52
C TYR A 153 3.10 -10.23 -11.01
N ALA A 154 4.28 -9.93 -10.46
CA ALA A 154 4.42 -9.59 -9.04
C ALA A 154 3.73 -8.26 -8.70
N PHE A 155 3.82 -7.24 -9.55
CA PHE A 155 3.07 -5.98 -9.38
C PHE A 155 1.57 -6.21 -9.44
N ARG A 156 1.08 -6.97 -10.42
CA ARG A 156 -0.35 -7.29 -10.53
C ARG A 156 -0.86 -8.02 -9.29
N ALA A 157 -0.09 -9.00 -8.83
CA ALA A 157 -0.39 -9.72 -7.59
C ALA A 157 -0.43 -8.80 -6.37
N LEU A 158 0.50 -7.85 -6.21
CA LEU A 158 0.46 -6.86 -5.12
C LEU A 158 -0.86 -6.11 -5.09
N TYR A 159 -1.29 -5.56 -6.24
CA TYR A 159 -2.52 -4.78 -6.30
C TYR A 159 -3.78 -5.64 -6.08
N TYR A 160 -3.83 -6.85 -6.62
CA TYR A 160 -4.96 -7.75 -6.39
C TYR A 160 -5.03 -8.26 -4.95
N ILE A 161 -3.89 -8.55 -4.29
CA ILE A 161 -3.84 -8.89 -2.86
C ILE A 161 -4.41 -7.74 -2.04
N ASP A 162 -4.00 -6.51 -2.32
CA ASP A 162 -4.48 -5.34 -1.58
C ASP A 162 -5.96 -5.08 -1.83
N MET A 163 -6.41 -5.12 -3.09
CA MET A 163 -7.82 -4.96 -3.43
C MET A 163 -8.67 -6.06 -2.81
N ALA A 164 -8.25 -7.32 -2.93
CA ALA A 164 -8.99 -8.43 -2.33
C ALA A 164 -9.17 -8.20 -0.83
N ARG A 165 -8.07 -7.93 -0.11
CA ARG A 165 -8.11 -7.69 1.33
C ARG A 165 -8.92 -6.45 1.74
N CYS A 166 -8.95 -5.40 0.92
CA CYS A 166 -9.73 -4.20 1.20
C CYS A 166 -11.23 -4.36 0.90
N PHE A 167 -11.58 -5.00 -0.22
CA PHE A 167 -12.95 -5.05 -0.72
C PHE A 167 -13.73 -6.31 -0.30
N GLU A 168 -13.06 -7.39 0.09
CA GLU A 168 -13.75 -8.60 0.52
C GLU A 168 -14.55 -8.37 1.80
N PHE A 169 -15.81 -8.82 1.80
CA PHE A 169 -16.60 -8.93 3.02
C PHE A 169 -16.36 -10.31 3.63
N LEU A 170 -15.64 -10.36 4.74
CA LEU A 170 -15.21 -11.62 5.35
C LEU A 170 -16.35 -12.32 6.12
N PRO A 171 -16.41 -13.67 6.12
CA PRO A 171 -17.50 -14.40 6.77
C PRO A 171 -17.48 -14.32 8.30
N ASN A 172 -16.35 -13.97 8.91
CA ASN A 172 -16.21 -13.80 10.34
C ASN A 172 -16.57 -12.38 10.83
N ASP A 173 -17.20 -11.54 9.98
CA ASP A 173 -17.65 -10.21 10.36
C ASP A 173 -18.83 -10.30 11.34
N ILE A 174 -18.92 -9.36 12.27
CA ILE A 174 -20.08 -9.21 13.16
C ILE A 174 -21.29 -8.63 12.45
N TYR A 175 -21.10 -7.96 11.34
CA TYR A 175 -22.15 -7.41 10.49
C TYR A 175 -22.58 -8.42 9.45
N SER A 176 -23.84 -8.33 9.02
CA SER A 176 -24.35 -9.14 7.91
C SER A 176 -23.70 -8.71 6.60
N GLY A 177 -23.26 -9.66 5.79
CA GLY A 177 -22.84 -9.44 4.40
C GLY A 177 -23.99 -9.08 3.44
N LYS A 178 -25.23 -8.96 3.92
CA LYS A 178 -26.35 -8.51 3.08
C LYS A 178 -26.27 -7.00 2.87
N ASN A 179 -26.19 -6.61 1.61
CA ASN A 179 -26.17 -5.21 1.20
C ASN A 179 -27.60 -4.63 1.11
N GLN A 180 -27.68 -3.35 0.72
CA GLN A 180 -28.97 -2.63 0.58
C GLN A 180 -29.91 -3.21 -0.48
N ASP A 181 -29.38 -3.96 -1.46
CA ASP A 181 -30.14 -4.62 -2.52
C ASP A 181 -30.61 -6.02 -2.08
N GLY A 182 -30.27 -6.45 -0.86
CA GLY A 182 -30.61 -7.76 -0.30
C GLY A 182 -29.69 -8.91 -0.71
N ASN A 183 -28.65 -8.64 -1.49
CA ASN A 183 -27.66 -9.62 -1.93
C ASN A 183 -26.62 -9.89 -0.87
N ASP A 184 -26.21 -11.14 -0.73
CA ASP A 184 -25.12 -11.54 0.16
C ASP A 184 -23.78 -11.39 -0.58
N VAL A 185 -22.94 -10.45 -0.12
CA VAL A 185 -21.63 -10.15 -0.68
C VAL A 185 -20.46 -10.79 0.08
N THR A 186 -20.77 -11.70 1.01
CA THR A 186 -19.76 -12.45 1.77
C THR A 186 -18.83 -13.23 0.82
N ASN A 187 -17.53 -13.18 1.08
CA ASN A 187 -16.48 -13.81 0.26
C ASN A 187 -16.39 -13.29 -1.20
N LEU A 188 -17.01 -12.16 -1.52
CA LEU A 188 -16.83 -11.52 -2.83
C LEU A 188 -15.73 -10.44 -2.74
N THR A 189 -14.78 -10.53 -3.66
CA THR A 189 -13.65 -9.60 -3.78
C THR A 189 -13.94 -8.50 -4.83
N VAL A 190 -13.11 -8.35 -5.83
CA VAL A 190 -13.30 -7.44 -6.97
C VAL A 190 -13.34 -8.25 -8.27
N PRO A 191 -13.75 -7.69 -9.42
CA PRO A 191 -13.63 -8.37 -10.71
C PRO A 191 -12.18 -8.75 -11.02
N ILE A 192 -11.98 -9.80 -11.80
CA ILE A 192 -10.66 -10.14 -12.36
C ILE A 192 -10.60 -9.62 -13.79
N VAL A 193 -9.53 -8.86 -14.09
CA VAL A 193 -9.22 -8.33 -15.43
C VAL A 193 -7.75 -8.64 -15.73
N ASP A 194 -7.51 -9.59 -16.61
CA ASP A 194 -6.19 -10.01 -17.03
C ASP A 194 -5.74 -9.33 -18.35
N GLU A 195 -4.60 -9.73 -18.90
CA GLU A 195 -4.04 -9.23 -20.14
C GLU A 195 -4.85 -9.60 -21.40
N ASN A 196 -5.78 -10.55 -21.28
CA ASN A 196 -6.65 -11.03 -22.36
C ASN A 196 -8.04 -10.39 -22.32
N ALA A 197 -8.34 -9.58 -21.29
CA ALA A 197 -9.63 -8.95 -21.14
C ALA A 197 -9.94 -8.04 -22.34
N THR A 198 -11.19 -8.15 -22.83
CA THR A 198 -11.70 -7.34 -23.94
C THR A 198 -12.71 -6.30 -23.42
N GLU A 199 -12.96 -5.26 -24.21
CA GLU A 199 -13.99 -4.26 -23.89
C GLU A 199 -15.35 -4.91 -23.63
N GLU A 200 -15.70 -5.95 -24.35
CA GLU A 200 -16.99 -6.67 -24.15
C GLU A 200 -16.99 -7.47 -22.84
N SER A 201 -15.89 -8.17 -22.53
CA SER A 201 -15.82 -8.99 -21.31
C SER A 201 -15.89 -8.17 -20.03
N ILE A 202 -15.35 -6.95 -20.01
CA ILE A 202 -15.35 -6.08 -18.83
C ILE A 202 -16.70 -5.42 -18.56
N LYS A 203 -17.59 -5.29 -19.58
CA LYS A 203 -18.92 -4.68 -19.42
C LYS A 203 -19.89 -5.51 -18.59
N ASN A 204 -19.60 -6.79 -18.38
CA ASN A 204 -20.41 -7.69 -17.55
C ASN A 204 -19.51 -8.63 -16.75
N ASN A 205 -18.59 -8.08 -15.98
CA ASN A 205 -17.59 -8.79 -15.19
C ASN A 205 -17.97 -8.74 -13.70
N PRO A 206 -18.52 -9.80 -13.12
CA PRO A 206 -18.94 -9.81 -11.72
C PRO A 206 -17.73 -9.80 -10.76
N ARG A 207 -18.00 -9.59 -9.50
CA ARG A 207 -17.03 -9.80 -8.43
C ARG A 207 -16.58 -11.26 -8.41
N ALA A 208 -15.29 -11.49 -8.32
CA ALA A 208 -14.72 -12.81 -8.12
C ALA A 208 -14.95 -13.28 -6.69
N THR A 209 -15.15 -14.57 -6.50
CA THR A 209 -15.14 -15.17 -5.16
C THR A 209 -13.73 -15.17 -4.59
N ARG A 210 -13.62 -15.36 -3.27
CA ARG A 210 -12.33 -15.50 -2.58
C ARG A 210 -11.45 -16.58 -3.22
N GLU A 211 -12.04 -17.75 -3.55
CA GLU A 211 -11.32 -18.85 -4.16
C GLU A 211 -10.82 -18.52 -5.58
N GLN A 212 -11.67 -17.90 -6.41
CA GLN A 212 -11.28 -17.48 -7.76
C GLN A 212 -10.14 -16.44 -7.70
N MET A 213 -10.25 -15.48 -6.82
CA MET A 213 -9.22 -14.45 -6.64
C MET A 213 -7.91 -15.04 -6.09
N PHE A 214 -8.01 -15.96 -5.13
CA PHE A 214 -6.84 -16.66 -4.60
C PHE A 214 -6.09 -17.43 -5.71
N GLU A 215 -6.78 -18.23 -6.51
CA GLU A 215 -6.15 -19.00 -7.59
C GLU A 215 -5.54 -18.10 -8.67
N PHE A 216 -6.21 -16.99 -9.00
CA PHE A 216 -5.67 -16.01 -9.95
C PHE A 216 -4.37 -15.37 -9.45
N ILE A 217 -4.37 -14.87 -8.22
CA ILE A 217 -3.17 -14.25 -7.62
C ILE A 217 -2.05 -15.29 -7.44
N LYS A 218 -2.40 -16.50 -7.02
CA LYS A 218 -1.45 -17.60 -6.87
C LYS A 218 -0.76 -17.91 -8.21
N GLN A 219 -1.53 -17.97 -9.30
CA GLN A 219 -0.99 -18.19 -10.65
C GLN A 219 -0.02 -17.07 -11.06
N ASP A 220 -0.36 -15.81 -10.78
CA ASP A 220 0.53 -14.68 -11.03
C ASP A 220 1.85 -14.82 -10.26
N LEU A 221 1.77 -15.17 -8.98
CA LEU A 221 2.95 -15.34 -8.14
C LEU A 221 3.78 -16.57 -8.51
N ASP A 222 3.16 -17.64 -9.01
CA ASP A 222 3.87 -18.81 -9.54
C ASP A 222 4.61 -18.46 -10.84
N ASN A 223 4.01 -17.66 -11.72
CA ASN A 223 4.66 -17.12 -12.91
C ASN A 223 5.78 -16.15 -12.55
N ALA A 224 5.56 -15.25 -11.60
CA ALA A 224 6.61 -14.35 -11.11
C ALA A 224 7.81 -15.14 -10.54
N GLU A 225 7.57 -16.14 -9.68
CA GLU A 225 8.61 -17.00 -9.13
C GLU A 225 9.41 -17.69 -10.25
N ARG A 226 8.73 -18.31 -11.19
CA ARG A 226 9.35 -19.03 -12.32
C ARG A 226 10.24 -18.12 -13.17
N LEU A 227 9.83 -16.89 -13.42
CA LEU A 227 10.53 -15.95 -14.28
C LEU A 227 11.62 -15.17 -13.56
N ILE A 228 11.45 -14.88 -12.25
CA ILE A 228 12.37 -14.06 -11.47
C ILE A 228 13.46 -14.89 -10.76
N VAL A 229 13.25 -16.16 -10.47
CA VAL A 229 14.19 -17.00 -9.72
C VAL A 229 15.60 -17.06 -10.33
N ASN A 230 15.74 -16.78 -11.61
CA ASN A 230 17.03 -16.79 -12.31
C ASN A 230 17.64 -15.40 -12.54
N LEU A 231 17.05 -14.34 -11.98
CA LEU A 231 17.47 -12.95 -12.23
C LEU A 231 18.85 -12.61 -11.68
N ASP A 232 19.31 -13.29 -10.63
CA ASP A 232 20.67 -13.10 -10.09
C ASP A 232 21.78 -13.30 -11.12
N LYS A 233 21.44 -13.89 -12.27
CA LYS A 233 22.34 -14.08 -13.41
C LYS A 233 22.36 -12.89 -14.36
N PHE A 234 21.50 -11.89 -14.19
CA PHE A 234 21.35 -10.76 -15.10
C PHE A 234 21.95 -9.50 -14.52
N THR A 235 22.89 -8.91 -15.25
CA THR A 235 23.64 -7.72 -14.84
C THR A 235 22.78 -6.46 -14.78
N ASP A 236 21.62 -6.43 -15.46
CA ASP A 236 20.80 -5.23 -15.67
C ASP A 236 19.56 -5.14 -14.77
N TYR A 237 19.20 -6.21 -14.09
CA TYR A 237 18.11 -6.26 -13.10
C TYR A 237 18.69 -6.53 -11.71
N LYS A 238 19.41 -5.56 -11.15
CA LYS A 238 20.02 -5.69 -9.81
C LYS A 238 19.22 -4.90 -8.79
N ARG A 239 18.94 -5.53 -7.66
CA ARG A 239 18.30 -4.89 -6.51
C ARG A 239 19.04 -3.62 -6.06
N GLY A 240 20.38 -3.64 -6.01
CA GLY A 240 21.20 -2.49 -5.61
C GLY A 240 20.99 -1.22 -6.42
N LYS A 241 20.44 -1.33 -7.63
CA LYS A 241 20.13 -0.21 -8.53
C LYS A 241 18.64 0.12 -8.58
N ASP A 242 17.81 -0.91 -8.40
CA ASP A 242 16.37 -0.87 -8.68
C ASP A 242 15.56 -1.46 -7.51
N TYR A 243 15.75 -0.92 -6.30
CA TYR A 243 14.98 -1.31 -5.09
C TYR A 243 13.46 -1.20 -5.26
N THR A 244 13.01 -0.53 -6.30
CA THR A 244 11.60 -0.37 -6.67
C THR A 244 11.04 -1.54 -7.46
N LEU A 245 11.88 -2.48 -7.89
CA LEU A 245 11.46 -3.68 -8.61
C LEU A 245 11.42 -4.88 -7.66
N PRO A 246 10.39 -5.75 -7.75
CA PRO A 246 10.29 -6.93 -6.91
C PRO A 246 11.34 -7.98 -7.28
N HIS A 247 12.08 -8.49 -6.31
CA HIS A 247 12.98 -9.64 -6.42
C HIS A 247 12.31 -10.90 -5.88
N ILE A 248 13.03 -12.02 -5.91
CA ILE A 248 12.47 -13.32 -5.53
C ILE A 248 12.01 -13.35 -4.05
N ASP A 249 12.72 -12.67 -3.16
CA ASP A 249 12.33 -12.54 -1.76
C ASP A 249 11.00 -11.77 -1.60
N ALA A 250 10.79 -10.70 -2.39
CA ALA A 250 9.52 -9.96 -2.43
C ALA A 250 8.38 -10.83 -3.00
N VAL A 251 8.65 -11.65 -4.02
CA VAL A 251 7.65 -12.60 -4.56
C VAL A 251 7.24 -13.61 -3.49
N TYR A 252 8.21 -14.17 -2.74
CA TYR A 252 7.90 -15.06 -1.61
C TYR A 252 7.17 -14.34 -0.49
N GLY A 253 7.49 -13.07 -0.22
CA GLY A 253 6.76 -12.23 0.71
C GLY A 253 5.30 -12.01 0.29
N LEU A 254 5.03 -11.77 -1.00
CA LEU A 254 3.67 -11.68 -1.53
C LEU A 254 2.92 -13.01 -1.39
N LYS A 255 3.57 -14.14 -1.65
CA LYS A 255 2.99 -15.47 -1.39
C LYS A 255 2.66 -15.66 0.09
N ALA A 256 3.54 -15.25 1.00
CA ALA A 256 3.26 -15.30 2.43
C ALA A 256 2.04 -14.44 2.81
N ARG A 257 1.93 -13.20 2.29
CA ARG A 257 0.74 -12.35 2.47
C ARG A 257 -0.54 -13.00 1.92
N LEU A 258 -0.47 -13.62 0.74
CA LEU A 258 -1.59 -14.31 0.11
C LEU A 258 -2.10 -15.47 0.98
N TYR A 259 -1.19 -16.32 1.45
CA TYR A 259 -1.54 -17.46 2.29
C TYR A 259 -2.02 -17.05 3.69
N MET A 260 -1.48 -15.96 4.26
CA MET A 260 -2.03 -15.38 5.49
C MET A 260 -3.48 -14.89 5.30
N TRP A 261 -3.79 -14.29 4.15
CA TRP A 261 -5.15 -13.83 3.86
C TRP A 261 -6.16 -14.98 3.81
N VAL A 262 -5.80 -16.14 3.25
CA VAL A 262 -6.69 -17.31 3.18
C VAL A 262 -6.55 -18.24 4.38
N GLU A 263 -5.76 -17.88 5.39
CA GLU A 263 -5.53 -18.63 6.63
C GLU A 263 -4.86 -20.00 6.42
N ASP A 264 -4.15 -20.17 5.30
CA ASP A 264 -3.27 -21.31 5.08
C ASP A 264 -1.91 -21.05 5.75
N TYR A 265 -1.90 -21.20 7.08
CA TYR A 265 -0.73 -20.89 7.91
C TYR A 265 0.49 -21.77 7.62
N GLN A 266 0.28 -22.99 7.11
CA GLN A 266 1.40 -23.85 6.74
C GLN A 266 2.16 -23.30 5.52
N ASN A 267 1.45 -22.89 4.50
CA ASN A 267 2.08 -22.28 3.33
C ASN A 267 2.57 -20.86 3.62
N ALA A 268 1.86 -20.06 4.42
CA ALA A 268 2.33 -18.76 4.88
C ALA A 268 3.68 -18.86 5.59
N LEU A 269 3.84 -19.82 6.52
CA LEU A 269 5.09 -20.11 7.20
C LEU A 269 6.19 -20.48 6.21
N THR A 270 5.90 -21.40 5.29
CA THR A 270 6.86 -21.88 4.29
C THR A 270 7.38 -20.74 3.42
N TYR A 271 6.49 -19.88 2.90
CA TYR A 271 6.89 -18.79 2.02
C TYR A 271 7.53 -17.62 2.75
N ALA A 272 7.12 -17.31 3.98
CA ALA A 272 7.82 -16.32 4.81
C ALA A 272 9.25 -16.77 5.12
N GLN A 273 9.48 -18.05 5.44
CA GLN A 273 10.83 -18.61 5.61
C GLN A 273 11.65 -18.56 4.32
N LYS A 274 11.06 -18.89 3.16
CA LYS A 274 11.72 -18.74 1.85
C LYS A 274 12.09 -17.28 1.57
N ALA A 275 11.22 -16.33 1.89
CA ALA A 275 11.50 -14.90 1.75
C ALA A 275 12.73 -14.51 2.58
N ILE A 276 12.78 -14.90 3.86
CA ILE A 276 13.93 -14.65 4.75
C ILE A 276 15.22 -15.28 4.19
N GLN A 277 15.15 -16.52 3.72
CA GLN A 277 16.33 -17.23 3.19
C GLN A 277 16.88 -16.64 1.89
N ASN A 278 16.02 -16.02 1.08
CA ASN A 278 16.39 -15.44 -0.21
C ASN A 278 16.61 -13.92 -0.16
N ALA A 279 16.42 -13.29 0.99
CA ALA A 279 16.69 -11.88 1.21
C ALA A 279 18.19 -11.61 1.37
N THR A 280 18.98 -11.87 0.32
CA THR A 280 20.44 -11.78 0.37
C THR A 280 20.98 -10.37 0.55
N GLU A 281 20.21 -9.36 0.15
CA GLU A 281 20.57 -7.94 0.26
C GLU A 281 19.71 -7.20 1.29
N ALA A 282 18.48 -7.66 1.57
CA ALA A 282 17.68 -7.11 2.65
C ALA A 282 18.13 -7.62 4.01
N SER A 283 17.99 -6.79 5.03
CA SER A 283 18.38 -7.16 6.41
C SER A 283 17.42 -6.53 7.42
N ILE A 284 17.41 -7.08 8.63
CA ILE A 284 16.68 -6.50 9.75
C ILE A 284 17.25 -5.12 10.06
N THR A 285 16.37 -4.13 10.24
CA THR A 285 16.74 -2.80 10.73
C THR A 285 17.22 -2.93 12.18
N THR A 286 18.36 -2.33 12.46
CA THR A 286 19.01 -2.39 13.78
C THR A 286 18.90 -1.06 14.52
N PHE A 287 19.25 -1.05 15.81
CA PHE A 287 19.36 0.18 16.60
C PHE A 287 20.27 1.21 15.91
N ASP A 288 21.48 0.79 15.51
CA ASP A 288 22.49 1.67 14.90
C ASP A 288 22.08 2.26 13.54
N ASP A 289 21.08 1.65 12.88
CA ASP A 289 20.51 2.22 11.66
C ASP A 289 19.62 3.43 11.94
N CYS A 290 19.01 3.47 13.12
CA CYS A 290 17.96 4.41 13.47
C CYS A 290 18.39 5.45 14.50
N PHE A 291 19.28 5.08 15.41
CA PHE A 291 19.59 5.90 16.58
C PHE A 291 21.09 6.04 16.81
N GLU A 292 21.47 7.15 17.42
CA GLU A 292 22.75 7.36 18.07
C GLU A 292 22.54 7.62 19.56
N LEU A 293 23.54 7.26 20.38
CA LEU A 293 23.51 7.51 21.82
C LEU A 293 24.11 8.89 22.09
N VAL A 294 23.32 9.76 22.70
CA VAL A 294 23.74 11.12 23.06
C VAL A 294 23.78 11.25 24.58
N GLN A 295 24.86 11.85 25.11
CA GLN A 295 24.98 12.16 26.52
C GLN A 295 24.17 13.41 26.83
N GLU A 296 23.15 13.27 27.68
CA GLU A 296 22.33 14.37 28.17
C GLU A 296 22.44 14.44 29.70
N GLY A 297 23.29 15.34 30.20
CA GLY A 297 23.63 15.39 31.62
C GLY A 297 24.28 14.10 32.12
N GLU A 298 23.64 13.42 33.06
CA GLU A 298 24.09 12.12 33.61
C GLU A 298 23.51 10.91 32.85
N TYR A 299 22.59 11.14 31.90
CA TYR A 299 21.89 10.11 31.15
C TYR A 299 22.46 9.95 29.74
N VAL A 300 22.32 8.75 29.19
CA VAL A 300 22.58 8.45 27.78
C VAL A 300 21.26 8.05 27.15
N ILE A 301 20.81 8.84 26.17
CA ILE A 301 19.53 8.64 25.51
C ILE A 301 19.70 8.30 24.03
N PRO A 302 18.85 7.44 23.47
CA PRO A 302 18.76 7.25 22.03
C PRO A 302 18.16 8.49 21.37
N VAL A 303 18.83 8.99 20.33
CA VAL A 303 18.34 10.09 19.50
C VAL A 303 18.28 9.63 18.06
N PRO A 304 17.18 9.87 17.32
CA PRO A 304 17.07 9.47 15.93
C PRO A 304 18.20 10.05 15.08
N THR A 305 18.82 9.22 14.25
CA THR A 305 19.81 9.67 13.27
C THR A 305 19.13 10.49 12.17
N LYS A 306 19.89 11.25 11.39
CA LYS A 306 19.36 12.07 10.29
C LYS A 306 18.65 11.26 9.20
N THR A 307 18.99 10.00 9.04
CA THR A 307 18.36 9.08 8.08
C THR A 307 17.34 8.17 8.75
N CYS A 308 17.50 7.96 10.06
CA CYS A 308 16.67 7.07 10.85
C CYS A 308 16.27 5.80 10.08
N PHE A 309 14.98 5.56 9.96
CA PHE A 309 14.42 4.38 9.32
C PHE A 309 14.58 4.34 7.78
N ASN A 310 14.97 5.42 7.12
CA ASN A 310 14.94 5.58 5.67
C ASN A 310 16.09 4.88 4.92
N THR A 311 16.40 3.65 5.28
CA THR A 311 17.48 2.87 4.66
C THR A 311 16.91 1.88 3.64
N ILE A 312 16.58 2.36 2.44
CA ILE A 312 16.00 1.55 1.37
C ILE A 312 16.80 0.27 1.06
N SER A 313 18.12 0.31 1.20
CA SER A 313 18.99 -0.84 0.96
C SER A 313 18.75 -2.03 1.91
N LYS A 314 18.01 -1.84 2.99
CA LYS A 314 17.67 -2.90 3.93
C LYS A 314 16.30 -3.52 3.69
N TRP A 315 15.48 -2.92 2.83
CA TRP A 315 14.13 -3.41 2.57
C TRP A 315 14.11 -4.47 1.47
N MET A 316 13.15 -5.35 1.52
CA MET A 316 12.88 -6.32 0.45
C MET A 316 12.34 -5.63 -0.80
N TRP A 317 11.49 -4.60 -0.58
CA TRP A 317 10.89 -3.80 -1.64
C TRP A 317 10.56 -2.41 -1.10
N GLY A 318 10.91 -1.37 -1.85
CA GLY A 318 10.67 0.01 -1.44
C GLY A 318 10.37 0.92 -2.63
N VAL A 319 10.03 2.14 -2.32
CA VAL A 319 9.79 3.19 -3.31
C VAL A 319 10.91 4.20 -3.24
N ALA A 320 11.72 4.28 -4.29
CA ALA A 320 12.67 5.36 -4.45
C ALA A 320 11.95 6.62 -4.91
N GLN A 321 12.19 7.73 -4.22
CA GLN A 321 11.72 9.05 -4.64
C GLN A 321 12.92 9.89 -5.08
N THR A 322 12.79 10.55 -6.21
CA THR A 322 13.83 11.46 -6.71
C THR A 322 13.46 12.90 -6.43
N SER A 323 14.47 13.77 -6.21
CA SER A 323 14.26 15.20 -6.01
C SER A 323 13.67 15.93 -7.22
N GLU A 324 13.71 15.31 -8.39
CA GLU A 324 13.12 15.81 -9.64
C GLU A 324 11.63 15.49 -9.78
N ASN A 325 11.11 14.65 -8.90
CA ASN A 325 9.71 14.26 -8.98
C ASN A 325 8.81 15.48 -8.77
N ARG A 326 7.75 15.56 -9.55
CA ARG A 326 6.75 16.64 -9.51
C ARG A 326 6.16 16.88 -8.12
N THR A 327 6.14 15.87 -7.28
CA THR A 327 5.83 15.89 -5.87
C THR A 327 6.64 16.89 -5.06
N VAL A 328 7.92 16.85 -5.28
CA VAL A 328 8.89 17.67 -4.55
C VAL A 328 8.83 19.12 -5.04
N THR A 329 8.65 19.31 -6.35
CA THR A 329 8.69 20.64 -6.98
C THR A 329 7.39 21.41 -6.85
N SER A 330 6.26 20.77 -6.62
CA SER A 330 4.95 21.41 -6.51
C SER A 330 4.56 21.79 -5.08
N GLY A 331 5.38 21.46 -4.08
CA GLY A 331 5.01 21.64 -2.67
C GLY A 331 3.86 20.72 -2.21
N ILE A 332 3.49 19.74 -3.04
CA ILE A 332 2.46 18.77 -2.70
C ILE A 332 2.98 17.86 -1.60
N MET A 333 2.13 17.61 -0.65
CA MET A 333 2.37 16.67 0.42
C MET A 333 2.59 15.28 -0.14
N ASN A 334 3.67 14.66 0.25
CA ASN A 334 3.98 13.29 -0.07
C ASN A 334 4.10 12.48 1.23
N TRP A 335 4.37 11.19 1.09
CA TRP A 335 4.44 10.30 2.23
C TRP A 335 5.36 10.81 3.36
N THR A 336 6.55 11.33 3.05
CA THR A 336 7.47 11.88 4.03
C THR A 336 6.88 13.08 4.76
N SER A 337 6.23 13.98 4.01
CA SER A 337 5.61 15.18 4.58
C SER A 337 4.46 14.84 5.54
N TRP A 338 3.79 13.72 5.33
CA TRP A 338 2.75 13.25 6.24
C TRP A 338 3.32 12.60 7.49
N MET A 339 4.45 11.91 7.36
CA MET A 339 4.96 11.00 8.38
C MET A 339 6.02 11.61 9.29
N THR A 340 6.43 12.87 9.08
CA THR A 340 7.43 13.53 9.92
C THR A 340 7.03 14.95 10.32
N PRO A 341 7.14 15.32 11.60
CA PRO A 341 6.86 16.69 12.09
C PRO A 341 7.94 17.69 11.69
N GLU A 342 9.13 17.24 11.38
CA GLU A 342 10.28 18.08 11.08
C GLU A 342 10.22 18.73 9.69
N CYS A 343 9.36 18.25 8.79
CA CYS A 343 9.15 18.90 7.50
C CYS A 343 8.47 20.26 7.67
N THR A 344 9.11 21.31 7.19
CA THR A 344 8.54 22.68 7.18
C THR A 344 7.47 22.89 6.11
N PHE A 345 7.07 21.84 5.43
CA PHE A 345 6.00 21.80 4.43
C PHE A 345 5.25 20.48 4.62
N GLY A 346 3.96 20.49 4.30
CA GLY A 346 3.13 19.32 4.46
C GLY A 346 2.26 19.33 5.73
N TYR A 347 1.73 18.20 6.12
CA TYR A 347 0.78 18.06 7.22
C TYR A 347 1.35 18.45 8.57
N ALA A 348 2.58 18.07 8.85
CA ALA A 348 3.24 18.44 10.10
C ALA A 348 3.29 19.96 10.29
N ASN A 349 3.66 20.69 9.22
CA ASN A 349 3.66 22.15 9.25
C ASN A 349 2.25 22.77 9.32
N ALA A 350 1.24 22.03 8.91
CA ALA A 350 -0.16 22.44 9.02
C ALA A 350 -0.80 22.11 10.38
N GLY A 351 -0.04 21.53 11.31
CA GLY A 351 -0.51 21.16 12.65
C GLY A 351 -1.29 19.85 12.69
N CYS A 352 -1.03 18.94 11.77
CA CYS A 352 -1.66 17.61 11.73
C CYS A 352 -0.59 16.48 11.71
N PRO A 353 0.40 16.47 12.60
CA PRO A 353 1.43 15.43 12.58
C PRO A 353 0.83 14.07 12.98
N PRO A 354 1.20 12.98 12.29
CA PRO A 354 0.77 11.65 12.70
C PRO A 354 1.51 11.22 13.97
N CYS A 355 0.73 10.81 14.95
CA CYS A 355 1.19 10.34 16.24
C CYS A 355 0.88 8.87 16.42
N ILE A 356 1.69 8.15 17.19
CA ILE A 356 1.26 6.85 17.68
C ILE A 356 0.12 7.01 18.67
N TYR A 357 -0.80 6.07 18.70
CA TYR A 357 -1.81 5.99 19.73
C TYR A 357 -1.15 5.76 21.10
N LEU A 358 -1.25 6.71 22.03
CA LEU A 358 -0.53 6.66 23.30
C LEU A 358 -0.81 5.41 24.13
N PRO A 359 -2.06 4.90 24.24
CA PRO A 359 -2.30 3.63 24.91
C PRO A 359 -1.60 2.42 24.25
N LEU A 360 -1.32 2.47 22.95
CA LEU A 360 -0.52 1.46 22.27
C LEU A 360 0.96 1.58 22.64
N LEU A 361 1.50 2.81 22.64
CA LEU A 361 2.87 3.07 23.05
C LEU A 361 3.14 2.67 24.49
N ALA A 362 2.23 2.96 25.40
CA ALA A 362 2.33 2.63 26.83
C ALA A 362 2.45 1.12 27.14
N ARG A 363 2.12 0.25 26.18
CA ARG A 363 2.33 -1.21 26.26
C ARG A 363 3.73 -1.64 25.85
N THR A 364 4.51 -0.76 25.22
CA THR A 364 5.86 -1.11 24.72
C THR A 364 6.84 -1.23 25.88
N ASP A 365 7.65 -2.29 25.89
CA ASP A 365 8.64 -2.55 26.93
C ASP A 365 9.70 -1.43 26.96
N ALA A 366 10.11 -0.97 28.13
CA ALA A 366 11.14 0.06 28.29
C ALA A 366 12.53 -0.35 27.77
N ASP A 367 12.78 -1.68 27.59
CA ASP A 367 13.99 -2.19 26.93
C ASP A 367 13.86 -2.22 25.41
N ASP A 368 12.69 -1.93 24.86
CA ASP A 368 12.45 -1.91 23.41
C ASP A 368 12.87 -0.57 22.82
N TRP A 369 13.94 -0.57 22.02
CA TRP A 369 14.43 0.66 21.42
C TRP A 369 13.47 1.31 20.41
N ARG A 370 12.45 0.59 19.90
CA ARG A 370 11.42 1.15 19.03
C ARG A 370 10.57 2.20 19.74
N TYR A 371 10.48 2.16 21.07
CA TYR A 371 9.82 3.19 21.88
C TYR A 371 10.27 4.59 21.49
N TYR A 372 11.55 4.78 21.19
CA TYR A 372 12.15 6.07 20.85
C TYR A 372 11.87 6.55 19.43
N PHE A 373 11.05 5.85 18.66
CA PHE A 373 10.52 6.36 17.40
C PHE A 373 9.45 7.44 17.57
N TRP A 374 8.96 7.66 18.79
CA TRP A 374 7.88 8.61 19.05
C TRP A 374 8.26 9.51 20.24
N ASP A 375 7.94 10.80 20.09
CA ASP A 375 8.11 11.79 21.14
C ASP A 375 6.79 11.93 21.92
N GLU A 376 6.69 11.24 23.06
CA GLU A 376 5.49 11.29 23.92
C GLU A 376 5.39 12.58 24.75
N GLU A 377 6.50 13.31 24.88
CA GLU A 377 6.58 14.56 25.65
C GLU A 377 6.37 15.82 24.80
N ASP A 378 6.22 15.70 23.46
CA ASP A 378 5.91 16.85 22.62
C ASP A 378 4.62 17.52 23.11
N PRO A 379 4.67 18.81 23.52
CA PRO A 379 3.52 19.46 24.13
C PRO A 379 2.37 19.77 23.16
N ALA A 380 2.65 19.77 21.85
CA ALA A 380 1.67 20.07 20.79
C ALA A 380 1.08 18.80 20.17
N ALA A 381 1.86 17.74 20.12
CA ALA A 381 1.49 16.48 19.46
C ALA A 381 2.12 15.27 20.18
N PRO A 382 1.65 14.92 21.39
CA PRO A 382 2.20 13.80 22.14
C PRO A 382 2.15 12.49 21.34
N GLY A 383 3.31 11.81 21.27
CA GLY A 383 3.47 10.59 20.48
C GLY A 383 3.79 10.84 19.00
N VAL A 384 4.20 12.05 18.66
CA VAL A 384 4.56 12.40 17.27
C VAL A 384 5.70 11.52 16.75
N SER A 385 5.58 11.11 15.49
CA SER A 385 6.52 10.17 14.87
C SER A 385 7.86 10.83 14.52
N GLN A 386 8.95 10.20 14.95
CA GLN A 386 10.32 10.47 14.52
C GLN A 386 10.90 9.31 13.68
N LYS A 387 10.08 8.29 13.38
CA LYS A 387 10.49 7.09 12.63
C LYS A 387 10.93 7.42 11.21
N PHE A 388 10.17 8.25 10.51
CA PHE A 388 10.41 8.57 9.11
C PHE A 388 11.02 9.97 8.98
N GLN A 389 12.33 10.01 8.85
CA GLN A 389 13.06 11.27 8.74
C GLN A 389 13.18 11.72 7.27
N PRO A 390 13.14 13.02 6.99
CA PRO A 390 13.48 13.54 5.67
C PRO A 390 14.90 13.17 5.24
N ASN A 391 15.10 13.06 3.94
CA ASN A 391 16.36 12.65 3.38
C ASN A 391 17.54 13.45 3.96
N GLN A 392 18.46 12.79 4.64
CA GLN A 392 19.67 13.34 5.26
C GLN A 392 19.41 14.47 6.27
N GLY A 393 18.23 14.55 6.85
CA GLY A 393 17.86 15.61 7.80
C GLY A 393 17.67 17.00 7.18
N GLU A 394 17.42 17.07 5.88
CA GLU A 394 17.21 18.31 5.15
C GLU A 394 15.77 18.85 5.28
N PHE A 395 15.30 19.01 6.51
CA PHE A 395 13.91 19.35 6.86
C PHE A 395 13.38 20.62 6.21
N LYS A 396 14.26 21.59 5.93
CA LYS A 396 13.88 22.91 5.38
C LYS A 396 13.98 22.98 3.86
N ASN A 397 14.60 22.01 3.23
CA ASN A 397 14.79 21.98 1.80
C ASN A 397 13.74 21.08 1.13
N SER A 398 12.62 21.67 0.70
CA SER A 398 11.51 20.93 0.09
C SER A 398 11.91 20.08 -1.11
N LYS A 399 12.99 20.43 -1.81
CA LYS A 399 13.46 19.68 -2.97
C LYS A 399 14.20 18.38 -2.61
N ILE A 400 14.72 18.28 -1.40
CA ILE A 400 15.50 17.13 -0.94
C ILE A 400 14.72 16.34 0.10
N ALA A 401 14.14 17.01 1.07
CA ALA A 401 13.42 16.35 2.17
C ALA A 401 12.27 15.47 1.69
N ALA A 402 11.50 15.94 0.71
CA ALA A 402 10.39 15.17 0.15
C ALA A 402 10.82 13.99 -0.73
N ALA A 403 12.09 13.87 -1.08
CA ALA A 403 12.64 12.75 -1.86
C ALA A 403 13.05 11.55 -0.99
N THR A 404 12.36 11.33 0.11
CA THR A 404 12.66 10.23 1.03
C THR A 404 11.96 8.94 0.56
N PRO A 405 12.68 7.81 0.47
CA PRO A 405 12.09 6.53 0.12
C PRO A 405 11.15 6.01 1.23
N TYR A 406 10.23 5.12 0.88
CA TYR A 406 9.38 4.43 1.84
C TYR A 406 9.23 2.93 1.51
N PRO A 407 9.00 2.05 2.52
CA PRO A 407 8.94 0.61 2.32
C PRO A 407 7.57 0.17 1.78
N ILE A 408 7.59 -0.84 0.90
CA ILE A 408 6.43 -1.65 0.52
C ILE A 408 6.45 -2.98 1.27
N MET A 409 7.64 -3.52 1.49
CA MET A 409 7.84 -4.77 2.20
C MET A 409 9.22 -4.80 2.87
N ARG A 410 9.21 -5.18 4.14
CA ARG A 410 10.43 -5.35 4.95
C ARG A 410 10.60 -6.78 5.42
N LEU A 411 11.84 -7.12 5.72
CA LEU A 411 12.19 -8.46 6.21
C LEU A 411 11.53 -8.76 7.56
N GLU A 412 11.37 -7.75 8.41
CA GLU A 412 10.70 -7.84 9.70
C GLU A 412 9.25 -8.37 9.58
N GLU A 413 8.53 -7.94 8.55
CA GLU A 413 7.18 -8.46 8.30
C GLU A 413 7.19 -9.98 8.13
N MET A 414 8.19 -10.51 7.44
CA MET A 414 8.32 -11.96 7.24
C MET A 414 8.58 -12.68 8.58
N TYR A 415 9.37 -12.11 9.47
CA TYR A 415 9.58 -12.67 10.82
C TYR A 415 8.28 -12.68 11.63
N PHE A 416 7.45 -11.64 11.54
CA PHE A 416 6.14 -11.62 12.21
C PHE A 416 5.14 -12.58 11.57
N ILE A 417 5.17 -12.77 10.25
CA ILE A 417 4.37 -13.83 9.60
C ILE A 417 4.80 -15.21 10.08
N VAL A 418 6.12 -15.47 10.19
CA VAL A 418 6.63 -16.73 10.76
C VAL A 418 6.13 -16.92 12.18
N ALA A 419 6.25 -15.91 13.05
CA ALA A 419 5.81 -15.98 14.45
C ALA A 419 4.31 -16.31 14.55
N GLU A 420 3.48 -15.60 13.79
CA GLU A 420 2.03 -15.80 13.82
C GLU A 420 1.63 -17.14 13.22
N ALA A 421 2.14 -17.50 12.04
CA ALA A 421 1.81 -18.77 11.41
C ALA A 421 2.24 -19.96 12.29
N MET A 422 3.40 -19.87 12.93
CA MET A 422 3.81 -20.83 13.94
C MET A 422 2.85 -20.87 15.13
N ALA A 423 2.40 -19.71 15.64
CA ALA A 423 1.47 -19.66 16.76
C ALA A 423 0.09 -20.22 16.40
N GLN A 424 -0.37 -20.01 15.18
CA GLN A 424 -1.62 -20.59 14.69
C GLN A 424 -1.57 -22.12 14.66
N LEU A 425 -0.42 -22.69 14.27
CA LEU A 425 -0.21 -24.13 14.17
C LEU A 425 0.21 -24.76 15.51
N GLN A 426 1.13 -24.11 16.22
CA GLN A 426 1.76 -24.58 17.46
C GLN A 426 2.07 -23.38 18.36
N PRO A 427 1.13 -22.94 19.23
CA PRO A 427 1.22 -21.68 19.97
C PRO A 427 2.53 -21.46 20.74
N ALA A 428 3.03 -22.50 21.42
CA ALA A 428 4.26 -22.41 22.19
C ALA A 428 5.50 -22.13 21.32
N GLN A 429 5.55 -22.64 20.08
CA GLN A 429 6.66 -22.39 19.16
C GLN A 429 6.62 -20.97 18.63
N GLY A 430 5.43 -20.46 18.23
CA GLY A 430 5.28 -19.07 17.81
C GLY A 430 5.67 -18.08 18.89
N LYS A 431 5.23 -18.34 20.14
CA LYS A 431 5.65 -17.55 21.31
C LYS A 431 7.16 -17.54 21.50
N ALA A 432 7.81 -18.72 21.45
CA ALA A 432 9.26 -18.84 21.60
C ALA A 432 10.00 -18.08 20.49
N PHE A 433 9.50 -18.16 19.26
CA PHE A 433 10.07 -17.45 18.11
C PHE A 433 9.96 -15.92 18.29
N LEU A 434 8.80 -15.42 18.72
CA LEU A 434 8.62 -13.99 19.01
C LEU A 434 9.62 -13.52 20.08
N ILE A 435 9.71 -14.23 21.22
CA ILE A 435 10.64 -13.87 22.30
C ILE A 435 12.07 -13.79 21.77
N GLN A 436 12.50 -14.79 21.00
CA GLN A 436 13.84 -14.82 20.42
C GLN A 436 14.09 -13.62 19.49
N PHE A 437 13.13 -13.27 18.63
CA PHE A 437 13.22 -12.13 17.75
C PHE A 437 13.35 -10.82 18.54
N MET A 438 12.48 -10.58 19.50
CA MET A 438 12.46 -9.37 20.29
C MET A 438 13.75 -9.20 21.10
N GLN A 439 14.17 -10.25 21.82
CA GLN A 439 15.41 -10.22 22.60
C GLN A 439 16.65 -9.98 21.74
N LYS A 440 16.69 -10.56 20.55
CA LYS A 440 17.84 -10.43 19.64
C LYS A 440 17.91 -9.08 18.95
N TYR A 441 16.78 -8.55 18.51
CA TYR A 441 16.77 -7.42 17.57
C TYR A 441 16.16 -6.14 18.14
N ARG A 442 15.40 -6.19 19.24
CA ARG A 442 14.65 -5.02 19.75
C ARG A 442 15.07 -4.57 21.14
N SER A 443 15.85 -5.36 21.86
CA SER A 443 16.34 -5.02 23.20
C SER A 443 17.51 -4.03 23.17
N ILE A 444 17.39 -2.91 23.86
CA ILE A 444 18.50 -1.98 24.14
C ILE A 444 19.58 -2.66 24.98
N ASN A 445 19.18 -3.40 26.02
CA ASN A 445 20.11 -4.08 26.91
C ASN A 445 21.02 -5.05 26.14
N ALA A 446 20.44 -5.88 25.24
CA ALA A 446 21.21 -6.85 24.47
C ALA A 446 22.06 -6.21 23.37
N ASN A 447 21.51 -5.26 22.60
CA ASN A 447 22.14 -4.73 21.38
C ASN A 447 23.05 -3.54 21.64
N VAL A 448 22.75 -2.74 22.67
CA VAL A 448 23.49 -1.50 22.98
C VAL A 448 24.35 -1.62 24.23
N LYS A 449 23.77 -2.17 25.31
CA LYS A 449 24.46 -2.27 26.60
C LYS A 449 25.24 -3.57 26.81
N GLY A 450 25.06 -4.56 25.90
CA GLY A 450 25.74 -5.87 26.01
C GLY A 450 25.33 -6.68 27.24
N THR A 451 24.12 -6.43 27.76
CA THR A 451 23.56 -7.11 28.95
C THR A 451 22.37 -8.00 28.57
N THR A 452 21.68 -8.57 29.53
CA THR A 452 20.55 -9.47 29.25
C THR A 452 19.31 -8.67 28.80
N ALA A 453 18.68 -9.11 27.71
CA ALA A 453 17.41 -8.59 27.25
C ALA A 453 16.28 -8.86 28.27
N THR A 454 15.36 -7.91 28.43
CA THR A 454 14.27 -8.00 29.41
C THR A 454 12.95 -8.48 28.80
N TYR A 455 12.79 -8.44 27.48
CA TYR A 455 11.53 -8.82 26.85
C TYR A 455 11.07 -10.23 27.23
N THR A 456 9.83 -10.30 27.70
CA THR A 456 9.12 -11.55 28.01
C THR A 456 7.70 -11.48 27.46
N CYS A 457 7.17 -12.64 27.07
CA CYS A 457 5.76 -12.75 26.68
C CYS A 457 5.01 -13.57 27.73
N ASN A 458 4.08 -12.94 28.43
CA ASN A 458 3.30 -13.59 29.50
C ASN A 458 2.04 -14.30 29.00
N ALA A 459 1.70 -14.14 27.70
CA ALA A 459 0.54 -14.78 27.08
C ALA A 459 0.59 -16.31 27.22
N THR A 460 -0.54 -16.94 27.51
CA THR A 460 -0.64 -18.40 27.74
C THR A 460 -1.63 -19.09 26.82
N SER A 461 -2.72 -18.42 26.44
CA SER A 461 -3.65 -18.95 25.44
C SER A 461 -3.11 -18.72 24.02
N LYS A 462 -3.63 -19.47 23.05
CA LYS A 462 -3.31 -19.26 21.64
C LYS A 462 -3.69 -17.85 21.19
N GLU A 463 -4.86 -17.41 21.57
CA GLU A 463 -5.44 -16.11 21.23
C GLU A 463 -4.57 -14.97 21.78
N ASP A 464 -4.17 -15.03 23.06
CA ASP A 464 -3.32 -14.02 23.68
C ASP A 464 -1.91 -13.98 23.06
N ILE A 465 -1.36 -15.15 22.68
CA ILE A 465 -0.06 -15.23 21.99
C ILE A 465 -0.14 -14.56 20.62
N ILE A 466 -1.21 -14.80 19.87
CA ILE A 466 -1.43 -14.15 18.57
C ILE A 466 -1.62 -12.65 18.76
N GLU A 467 -2.41 -12.22 19.74
CA GLU A 467 -2.60 -10.81 20.05
C GLU A 467 -1.26 -10.11 20.37
N GLU A 468 -0.39 -10.75 21.18
CA GLU A 468 0.94 -10.20 21.47
C GLU A 468 1.82 -10.11 20.22
N ILE A 469 1.80 -11.13 19.33
CA ILE A 469 2.54 -11.09 18.07
C ILE A 469 2.03 -9.94 17.19
N ILE A 470 0.72 -9.76 17.09
CA ILE A 470 0.12 -8.68 16.30
C ILE A 470 0.43 -7.32 16.93
N PHE A 471 0.37 -7.20 18.26
CA PHE A 471 0.79 -5.97 18.96
C PHE A 471 2.22 -5.58 18.58
N GLN A 472 3.16 -6.51 18.67
CA GLN A 472 4.56 -6.26 18.32
C GLN A 472 4.74 -5.93 16.83
N LYS A 473 3.96 -6.55 15.94
CA LYS A 473 3.92 -6.24 14.52
C LYS A 473 3.37 -4.84 14.24
N ARG A 474 2.34 -4.39 14.97
CA ARG A 474 1.76 -3.05 14.86
C ARG A 474 2.78 -1.96 15.21
N ILE A 475 3.56 -2.14 16.30
CA ILE A 475 4.66 -1.26 16.66
C ILE A 475 5.75 -1.26 15.56
N GLU A 476 6.14 -2.44 15.06
CA GLU A 476 7.18 -2.58 14.05
C GLU A 476 6.81 -1.91 12.72
N LEU A 477 5.61 -2.18 12.23
CA LEU A 477 5.14 -1.74 10.91
C LEU A 477 4.25 -0.50 10.97
N TRP A 478 4.31 0.25 12.08
CA TRP A 478 3.57 1.50 12.22
C TRP A 478 3.90 2.46 11.07
N GLY A 479 2.87 3.05 10.45
CA GLY A 479 3.01 3.94 9.31
C GLY A 479 3.27 3.24 7.97
N GLU A 480 3.18 1.90 7.90
CA GLU A 480 3.44 1.12 6.69
C GLU A 480 2.19 0.47 6.10
N GLY A 481 1.01 0.86 6.59
CA GLY A 481 -0.30 0.45 6.06
C GLY A 481 -0.63 -1.03 6.21
N GLN A 482 0.01 -1.76 7.15
CA GLN A 482 -0.17 -3.22 7.29
C GLN A 482 -1.14 -3.61 8.39
N SER A 483 -1.23 -2.86 9.48
CA SER A 483 -2.11 -3.16 10.62
C SER A 483 -3.58 -3.31 10.23
N PHE A 484 -4.04 -2.52 9.27
CA PHE A 484 -5.38 -2.61 8.70
C PHE A 484 -5.76 -4.04 8.30
N PHE A 485 -4.84 -4.76 7.68
CA PHE A 485 -5.11 -6.11 7.18
C PHE A 485 -5.20 -7.15 8.30
N ASP A 486 -4.39 -7.00 9.36
CA ASP A 486 -4.43 -7.90 10.50
C ASP A 486 -5.69 -7.66 11.35
N ILE A 487 -6.04 -6.39 11.61
CA ILE A 487 -7.29 -6.02 12.28
C ILE A 487 -8.49 -6.57 11.51
N LYS A 488 -8.48 -6.41 10.17
CA LYS A 488 -9.56 -6.92 9.32
C LYS A 488 -9.67 -8.43 9.36
N ARG A 489 -8.57 -9.14 9.16
CA ARG A 489 -8.53 -10.60 9.07
C ARG A 489 -8.90 -11.28 10.39
N LEU A 490 -8.37 -10.77 11.50
CA LEU A 490 -8.57 -11.32 12.83
C LEU A 490 -9.87 -10.83 13.51
N ASN A 491 -10.64 -9.99 12.83
CA ASN A 491 -11.86 -9.39 13.35
C ASN A 491 -11.65 -8.62 14.68
N TYR A 492 -10.53 -7.90 14.78
CA TYR A 492 -10.23 -7.10 15.95
C TYR A 492 -11.05 -5.82 15.99
N SER A 493 -11.35 -5.35 17.20
CA SER A 493 -11.97 -4.05 17.44
C SER A 493 -10.96 -2.93 17.25
N VAL A 494 -11.45 -1.76 16.88
CA VAL A 494 -10.74 -0.47 16.97
C VAL A 494 -11.34 0.31 18.13
N ASP A 495 -10.52 0.68 19.11
CA ASP A 495 -10.92 1.45 20.29
C ASP A 495 -10.01 2.67 20.48
N ARG A 496 -10.45 3.82 19.98
CA ARG A 496 -9.75 5.10 20.05
C ARG A 496 -10.14 5.92 21.28
N THR A 497 -10.81 5.29 22.27
CA THR A 497 -11.44 5.99 23.40
C THR A 497 -10.81 5.67 24.75
N GLN A 498 -9.76 4.85 24.79
CA GLN A 498 -9.11 4.45 26.04
C GLN A 498 -8.53 5.65 26.78
N PRO A 499 -8.41 5.57 28.11
CA PRO A 499 -7.77 6.62 28.90
C PRO A 499 -6.38 6.97 28.36
N GLY A 500 -6.07 8.26 28.25
CA GLY A 500 -4.82 8.73 27.64
C GLY A 500 -4.83 8.77 26.11
N SER A 501 -5.99 8.60 25.48
CA SER A 501 -6.13 8.72 24.02
C SER A 501 -5.75 10.11 23.53
N ASN A 502 -4.90 10.18 22.51
CA ASN A 502 -4.52 11.39 21.80
C ASN A 502 -5.29 11.61 20.48
N PHE A 503 -6.37 10.85 20.24
CA PHE A 503 -7.27 11.13 19.13
C PHE A 503 -8.09 12.39 19.37
N GLN A 504 -8.22 13.22 18.33
CA GLN A 504 -9.15 14.35 18.36
C GLN A 504 -10.60 13.90 18.62
N SER A 505 -11.41 14.79 19.19
CA SER A 505 -12.75 14.45 19.71
C SER A 505 -13.64 13.73 18.68
N LEU A 506 -13.66 14.18 17.42
CA LEU A 506 -14.51 13.58 16.37
C LEU A 506 -14.00 12.24 15.83
N ALA A 507 -12.74 11.90 16.08
CA ALA A 507 -12.14 10.62 15.70
C ALA A 507 -12.19 9.57 16.83
N ARG A 508 -12.70 9.91 18.00
CA ARG A 508 -12.85 8.98 19.15
C ARG A 508 -14.00 8.00 18.90
N LEU A 509 -13.70 6.98 18.12
CA LEU A 509 -14.64 5.94 17.69
C LEU A 509 -14.29 4.62 18.35
N LYS A 510 -15.32 3.81 18.67
CA LYS A 510 -15.18 2.47 19.22
C LYS A 510 -16.03 1.48 18.46
N THR A 511 -15.45 0.35 18.08
CA THR A 511 -16.13 -0.72 17.35
C THR A 511 -16.24 -1.99 18.20
N LYS A 512 -17.15 -2.87 17.79
CA LYS A 512 -17.20 -4.25 18.27
C LYS A 512 -16.72 -5.13 17.14
N GLY A 513 -15.52 -5.72 17.28
CA GLY A 513 -14.89 -6.40 16.16
C GLY A 513 -14.51 -5.44 15.04
N ARG A 514 -14.22 -6.00 13.89
CA ARG A 514 -13.79 -5.28 12.67
C ARG A 514 -14.66 -4.07 12.37
N PRO A 515 -14.07 -2.88 12.16
CA PRO A 515 -14.80 -1.72 11.69
C PRO A 515 -15.47 -1.94 10.33
N ALA A 516 -16.71 -1.49 10.18
CA ALA A 516 -17.42 -1.57 8.89
C ALA A 516 -16.67 -0.85 7.75
N TRP A 517 -15.94 0.22 8.07
CA TRP A 517 -15.14 0.98 7.08
C TRP A 517 -13.94 0.22 6.51
N MET A 518 -13.60 -0.95 7.05
CA MET A 518 -12.58 -1.84 6.48
C MET A 518 -13.11 -2.68 5.31
N ASN A 519 -14.41 -2.63 5.03
CA ASN A 519 -15.02 -3.23 3.84
C ASN A 519 -15.24 -2.12 2.80
N TRP A 520 -14.21 -1.82 2.00
CA TRP A 520 -14.29 -0.74 1.00
C TRP A 520 -15.38 -1.02 -0.04
N VAL A 521 -16.01 0.08 -0.52
CA VAL A 521 -17.09 -0.01 -1.51
C VAL A 521 -16.57 0.21 -2.92
N ILE A 522 -17.22 -0.42 -3.89
CA ILE A 522 -16.93 -0.24 -5.31
C ILE A 522 -17.51 1.10 -5.76
N VAL A 523 -16.76 1.85 -6.54
CA VAL A 523 -17.17 3.17 -7.00
C VAL A 523 -18.36 3.10 -7.97
N GLN A 524 -19.25 4.09 -7.88
CA GLN A 524 -20.46 4.16 -8.70
C GLN A 524 -20.17 4.20 -10.21
N THR A 525 -19.08 4.87 -10.63
CA THR A 525 -18.71 4.93 -12.04
C THR A 525 -18.41 3.56 -12.64
N GLU A 526 -17.83 2.65 -11.86
CA GLU A 526 -17.60 1.27 -12.30
C GLU A 526 -18.91 0.49 -12.39
N GLN A 527 -19.79 0.61 -11.40
CA GLN A 527 -21.09 -0.05 -11.42
C GLN A 527 -21.95 0.42 -12.63
N ASN A 528 -21.84 1.67 -13.03
CA ASN A 528 -22.55 2.21 -14.20
C ASN A 528 -22.02 1.62 -15.52
N ASN A 529 -20.77 1.21 -15.59
CA ASN A 529 -20.13 0.69 -16.80
C ASN A 529 -20.02 -0.84 -16.84
N ASN A 530 -20.13 -1.51 -15.69
CA ASN A 530 -20.04 -2.96 -15.55
C ASN A 530 -21.32 -3.55 -14.95
N LYS A 531 -22.15 -4.13 -15.81
CA LYS A 531 -23.46 -4.70 -15.42
C LYS A 531 -23.33 -5.82 -14.37
N GLY A 532 -22.22 -6.54 -14.34
CA GLY A 532 -21.94 -7.60 -13.38
C GLY A 532 -21.81 -7.12 -11.93
N LEU A 533 -21.69 -5.81 -11.71
CA LEU A 533 -21.54 -5.20 -10.38
C LEU A 533 -22.82 -4.56 -9.84
N VAL A 534 -23.85 -4.40 -10.69
CA VAL A 534 -25.09 -3.72 -10.29
C VAL A 534 -25.79 -4.52 -9.18
N GLY A 535 -25.98 -3.89 -8.03
CA GLY A 535 -26.59 -4.52 -6.85
C GLY A 535 -25.66 -5.42 -6.04
N TRP A 536 -24.37 -5.49 -6.37
CA TRP A 536 -23.38 -6.35 -5.68
C TRP A 536 -22.29 -5.57 -4.93
N ASN A 537 -22.54 -4.31 -4.58
CA ASN A 537 -21.61 -3.52 -3.77
C ASN A 537 -21.63 -3.93 -2.30
N ASN A 538 -20.54 -3.64 -1.59
CA ASN A 538 -20.51 -3.75 -0.13
C ASN A 538 -21.50 -2.76 0.51
N PRO A 539 -22.01 -3.04 1.71
CA PRO A 539 -22.77 -2.05 2.48
C PRO A 539 -21.95 -0.77 2.70
N ASP A 540 -22.57 0.40 2.51
CA ASP A 540 -21.91 1.69 2.76
C ASP A 540 -21.50 1.79 4.24
N PRO A 541 -20.22 1.98 4.54
CA PRO A 541 -19.75 2.06 5.92
C PRO A 541 -19.84 3.45 6.53
N THR A 542 -20.28 4.46 5.78
CA THR A 542 -20.29 5.86 6.21
C THR A 542 -21.17 6.06 7.45
N ASP A 543 -20.66 6.85 8.41
CA ASP A 543 -21.38 7.26 9.64
C ASP A 543 -21.97 6.09 10.47
N LYS A 544 -21.33 4.91 10.45
CA LYS A 544 -21.79 3.73 11.20
C LYS A 544 -21.57 3.82 12.72
N TYR A 545 -20.71 4.72 13.18
CA TYR A 545 -20.30 4.80 14.58
C TYR A 545 -20.52 6.18 15.16
N ASN A 546 -20.93 6.20 16.41
CA ASN A 546 -21.06 7.44 17.17
C ASN A 546 -19.72 7.80 17.83
N VAL A 547 -19.45 9.08 17.88
CA VAL A 547 -18.32 9.63 18.65
C VAL A 547 -18.55 9.38 20.14
N VAL A 548 -17.51 8.92 20.82
CA VAL A 548 -17.51 8.77 22.28
C VAL A 548 -16.89 10.04 22.88
N PRO A 549 -17.63 10.80 23.69
CA PRO A 549 -17.09 11.99 24.36
C PRO A 549 -15.88 11.62 25.24
N GLU A 550 -15.05 12.60 25.49
CA GLU A 550 -14.04 12.52 26.54
C GLU A 550 -14.74 12.67 27.91
N ASP A 551 -14.40 11.80 28.87
CA ASP A 551 -14.97 11.83 30.23
C ASP A 551 -14.49 13.06 31.03
#